data_2acffe88a4b82c3117924169ae4825fd
#
_entry.id   2acffe88a4b82c3117924169ae4825fd
#
_cell.length_a   1.000
_cell.length_b   1.000
_cell.length_c   1.000
_cell.angle_alpha   90.00
_cell.angle_beta   90.00
_cell.angle_gamma   90.00
#
_symmetry.space_group_name_H-M   'P 1'
#
loop_
_entity.id
_entity.type
_entity.pdbx_description
1 polymer ?
#
loop_
_entity_poly.entity_id
_entity_poly.type
_entity_poly.pdbx_seq_one_letter_code
_entity_poly.pdbx_strand_id
1 'polypeptide(L)'
;MKIKIINRSRHGTPKYETKNSAGMDIRAFLTSPIILKPLERTLIKTGLFVELPNGYEAQVRPRSGLSLKKGITILNSPGTIDADYRGEIGIILINLSNNNFEINDGDRIAQLVISKYERISWVEVDSLSETSRGSDGFGSTGK
;
A
#
# COMPACT_ATOMS: atom_id res chain seq x y z
N MET A 1 3.34 2.69 20.37
CA MET A 1 2.22 3.53 19.89
C MET A 1 0.97 2.67 19.78
N LYS A 2 -0.21 3.21 20.11
CA LYS A 2 -1.50 2.51 19.96
C LYS A 2 -2.29 3.19 18.85
N ILE A 3 -2.86 2.41 17.93
CA ILE A 3 -3.72 2.87 16.82
C ILE A 3 -5.09 2.22 17.00
N LYS A 4 -6.15 3.03 16.90
CA LYS A 4 -7.51 2.50 16.96
C LYS A 4 -7.86 1.86 15.61
N ILE A 5 -8.51 0.71 15.66
CA ILE A 5 -8.96 -0.03 14.49
C ILE A 5 -10.39 -0.53 14.68
N ILE A 6 -11.20 -0.42 13.64
CA ILE A 6 -12.46 -1.15 13.51
C ILE A 6 -12.21 -2.27 12.50
N ASN A 7 -12.52 -3.50 12.87
CA ASN A 7 -12.45 -4.65 12.01
C ASN A 7 -13.86 -5.23 11.84
N ARG A 8 -14.44 -5.05 10.66
CA ARG A 8 -15.75 -5.59 10.27
C ARG A 8 -15.63 -6.88 9.46
N SER A 9 -14.38 -7.31 9.17
CA SER A 9 -14.15 -8.57 8.51
C SER A 9 -14.31 -9.75 9.47
N ARG A 10 -14.40 -10.96 8.94
CA ARG A 10 -14.35 -12.21 9.71
C ARG A 10 -12.92 -12.71 9.96
N HIS A 11 -11.92 -11.91 9.54
CA HIS A 11 -10.51 -12.24 9.69
C HIS A 11 -9.91 -11.54 10.89
N GLY A 12 -8.78 -12.04 11.37
CA GLY A 12 -8.06 -11.42 12.47
C GLY A 12 -7.54 -10.02 12.12
N THR A 13 -7.38 -9.17 13.12
CA THR A 13 -6.71 -7.87 13.00
C THR A 13 -5.29 -8.06 12.47
N PRO A 14 -4.82 -7.21 11.53
CA PRO A 14 -3.45 -7.25 11.03
C PRO A 14 -2.42 -7.25 12.16
N LYS A 15 -1.41 -8.09 12.04
CA LYS A 15 -0.34 -8.21 13.05
C LYS A 15 1.02 -8.34 12.38
N TYR A 16 2.06 -8.00 13.11
CA TYR A 16 3.44 -8.27 12.73
C TYR A 16 3.73 -9.76 12.90
N GLU A 17 4.21 -10.40 11.85
CA GLU A 17 4.52 -11.84 11.89
C GLU A 17 5.82 -12.13 12.64
N THR A 18 6.77 -11.20 12.67
CA THR A 18 8.03 -11.30 13.42
C THR A 18 8.29 -10.03 14.23
N LYS A 19 9.18 -10.11 15.20
CA LYS A 19 9.55 -8.98 16.08
C LYS A 19 10.06 -7.76 15.29
N ASN A 20 10.70 -7.98 14.14
CA ASN A 20 11.33 -6.93 13.35
C ASN A 20 10.61 -6.68 12.00
N SER A 21 9.40 -7.22 11.80
CA SER A 21 8.59 -6.91 10.63
C SER A 21 8.15 -5.45 10.67
N ALA A 22 8.23 -4.77 9.52
CA ALA A 22 7.69 -3.42 9.34
C ALA A 22 6.26 -3.45 8.78
N GLY A 23 5.90 -4.49 8.04
CA GLY A 23 4.59 -4.66 7.41
C GLY A 23 3.70 -5.68 8.12
N MET A 24 2.41 -5.43 8.07
CA MET A 24 1.36 -6.34 8.53
C MET A 24 0.52 -6.78 7.34
N ASP A 25 0.30 -8.07 7.15
CA ASP A 25 -0.53 -8.56 6.05
C ASP A 25 -1.99 -8.08 6.14
N ILE A 26 -2.52 -7.63 5.00
CA ILE A 26 -3.93 -7.27 4.80
C ILE A 26 -4.60 -8.38 4.00
N ARG A 27 -5.80 -8.77 4.47
CA ARG A 27 -6.60 -9.82 3.84
C ARG A 27 -7.77 -9.25 3.07
N ALA A 28 -8.11 -9.93 1.97
CA ALA A 28 -9.37 -9.69 1.25
C ALA A 28 -10.56 -10.04 2.15
N PHE A 29 -11.61 -9.20 2.10
CA PHE A 29 -12.89 -9.47 2.73
C PHE A 29 -13.96 -9.50 1.64
N LEU A 30 -14.35 -10.70 1.24
CA LEU A 30 -15.21 -10.95 0.09
C LEU A 30 -16.39 -11.85 0.47
N THR A 31 -17.50 -11.68 -0.22
CA THR A 31 -18.67 -12.60 -0.14
C THR A 31 -18.58 -13.74 -1.14
N SER A 32 -17.84 -13.54 -2.23
CA SER A 32 -17.58 -14.54 -3.27
C SER A 32 -16.21 -14.28 -3.89
N PRO A 33 -15.55 -15.30 -4.46
CA PRO A 33 -14.28 -15.14 -5.17
C PRO A 33 -14.38 -14.13 -6.32
N ILE A 34 -13.28 -13.43 -6.57
CA ILE A 34 -13.14 -12.49 -7.69
C ILE A 34 -12.08 -13.03 -8.65
N ILE A 35 -12.43 -13.12 -9.93
CA ILE A 35 -11.47 -13.44 -10.99
C ILE A 35 -10.94 -12.13 -11.57
N LEU A 36 -9.66 -11.90 -11.44
CA LEU A 36 -8.95 -10.74 -12.01
C LEU A 36 -8.22 -11.19 -13.28
N LYS A 37 -8.72 -10.81 -14.43
CA LYS A 37 -8.13 -11.14 -15.74
C LYS A 37 -6.83 -10.37 -15.98
N PRO A 38 -6.00 -10.75 -16.96
CA PRO A 38 -4.83 -9.99 -17.36
C PRO A 38 -5.18 -8.52 -17.63
N LEU A 39 -4.36 -7.60 -17.08
CA LEU A 39 -4.48 -6.14 -17.14
C LEU A 39 -5.74 -5.56 -16.48
N GLU A 40 -6.61 -6.36 -15.91
CA GLU A 40 -7.72 -5.87 -15.09
C GLU A 40 -7.24 -5.35 -13.74
N ARG A 41 -7.96 -4.35 -13.24
CA ARG A 41 -7.83 -3.83 -11.87
C ARG A 41 -9.18 -3.87 -11.15
N THR A 42 -9.13 -4.05 -9.84
CA THR A 42 -10.34 -4.01 -9.01
C THR A 42 -10.03 -3.52 -7.61
N LEU A 43 -11.02 -2.93 -6.97
CA LEU A 43 -10.95 -2.53 -5.57
C LEU A 43 -11.42 -3.70 -4.69
N ILE A 44 -10.53 -4.20 -3.85
CA ILE A 44 -10.82 -5.25 -2.87
C ILE A 44 -11.08 -4.61 -1.51
N LYS A 45 -12.21 -4.92 -0.92
CA LYS A 45 -12.57 -4.53 0.45
C LYS A 45 -11.75 -5.34 1.47
N THR A 46 -11.50 -4.75 2.62
CA THR A 46 -10.77 -5.38 3.72
C THR A 46 -11.57 -5.47 5.01
N GLY A 47 -12.66 -4.71 5.14
CA GLY A 47 -13.43 -4.55 6.36
C GLY A 47 -12.69 -3.77 7.46
N LEU A 48 -11.54 -3.15 7.16
CA LEU A 48 -10.70 -2.46 8.12
C LEU A 48 -10.83 -0.95 8.02
N PHE A 49 -10.90 -0.29 9.17
CA PHE A 49 -10.93 1.17 9.32
C PHE A 49 -9.95 1.55 10.42
N VAL A 50 -9.15 2.57 10.23
CA VAL A 50 -8.12 2.98 11.19
C VAL A 50 -8.22 4.45 11.55
N GLU A 51 -7.77 4.79 12.77
CA GLU A 51 -7.57 6.17 13.20
C GLU A 51 -6.11 6.34 13.56
N LEU A 52 -5.36 6.96 12.66
CA LEU A 52 -3.94 7.23 12.84
C LEU A 52 -3.72 8.52 13.66
N PRO A 53 -2.69 8.60 14.48
CA PRO A 53 -2.31 9.85 15.13
C PRO A 53 -1.71 10.83 14.12
N ASN A 54 -1.84 12.14 14.39
CA ASN A 54 -1.20 13.18 13.58
C ASN A 54 0.31 12.94 13.45
N GLY A 55 0.85 13.22 12.26
CA GLY A 55 2.26 12.98 11.91
C GLY A 55 2.58 11.54 11.49
N TYR A 56 1.54 10.70 11.33
CA TYR A 56 1.68 9.34 10.81
C TYR A 56 0.73 9.10 9.65
N GLU A 57 1.18 8.30 8.69
CA GLU A 57 0.40 7.73 7.61
C GLU A 57 0.41 6.20 7.70
N ALA A 58 -0.53 5.55 7.03
CA ALA A 58 -0.40 4.14 6.72
C ALA A 58 -0.20 3.99 5.21
N GLN A 59 0.77 3.15 4.83
CA GLN A 59 1.06 2.83 3.44
C GLN A 59 0.60 1.43 3.10
N VAL A 60 -0.20 1.32 2.05
CA VAL A 60 -0.56 0.04 1.44
C VAL A 60 0.49 -0.31 0.40
N ARG A 61 1.20 -1.42 0.62
CA ARG A 61 2.29 -1.90 -0.24
C ARG A 61 2.00 -3.30 -0.77
N PRO A 62 2.51 -3.65 -1.98
CA PRO A 62 2.35 -4.99 -2.51
C PRO A 62 3.14 -6.02 -1.69
N ARG A 63 2.74 -7.28 -1.83
CA ARG A 63 3.47 -8.41 -1.27
C ARG A 63 4.42 -8.97 -2.34
N SER A 64 5.70 -9.07 -1.99
CA SER A 64 6.76 -9.55 -2.90
C SER A 64 6.44 -10.91 -3.52
N GLY A 65 5.87 -11.83 -2.74
CA GLY A 65 5.51 -13.16 -3.23
C GLY A 65 4.39 -13.16 -4.27
N LEU A 66 3.38 -12.28 -4.12
CA LEU A 66 2.32 -12.13 -5.13
C LEU A 66 2.88 -11.46 -6.40
N SER A 67 3.69 -10.41 -6.24
CA SER A 67 4.28 -9.70 -7.37
C SER A 67 5.18 -10.61 -8.19
N LEU A 68 6.11 -11.33 -7.53
CA LEU A 68 7.08 -12.18 -8.23
C LEU A 68 6.43 -13.42 -8.86
N LYS A 69 5.57 -14.13 -8.11
CA LYS A 69 5.07 -15.46 -8.53
C LYS A 69 3.79 -15.39 -9.35
N LYS A 70 3.01 -14.32 -9.19
CA LYS A 70 1.67 -14.21 -9.80
C LYS A 70 1.48 -12.95 -10.66
N GLY A 71 2.43 -12.02 -10.66
CA GLY A 71 2.31 -10.76 -11.38
C GLY A 71 1.22 -9.84 -10.82
N ILE A 72 0.79 -10.06 -9.56
CA ILE A 72 -0.24 -9.26 -8.90
C ILE A 72 0.41 -8.18 -8.05
N THR A 73 -0.02 -6.94 -8.24
CA THR A 73 0.50 -5.80 -7.49
C THR A 73 -0.62 -4.82 -7.14
N ILE A 74 -0.26 -3.76 -6.44
CA ILE A 74 -1.15 -2.65 -6.10
C ILE A 74 -0.91 -1.53 -7.10
N LEU A 75 -1.97 -1.10 -7.79
CA LEU A 75 -1.86 -0.15 -8.89
C LEU A 75 -1.30 1.21 -8.44
N ASN A 76 -1.74 1.70 -7.29
CA ASN A 76 -1.33 2.99 -6.71
C ASN A 76 -0.27 2.83 -5.62
N SER A 77 0.66 1.90 -5.77
CA SER A 77 1.69 1.63 -4.74
C SER A 77 2.79 2.71 -4.71
N PRO A 78 3.16 3.19 -3.50
CA PRO A 78 2.51 2.96 -2.22
C PRO A 78 1.18 3.72 -2.10
N GLY A 79 0.12 3.02 -1.69
CA GLY A 79 -1.17 3.67 -1.41
C GLY A 79 -1.10 4.42 -0.08
N THR A 80 -1.43 5.70 -0.08
CA THR A 80 -1.41 6.55 1.12
C THR A 80 -2.75 6.52 1.83
N ILE A 81 -2.72 6.33 3.15
CA ILE A 81 -3.87 6.48 4.05
C ILE A 81 -3.53 7.56 5.05
N ASP A 82 -4.21 8.67 4.93
CA ASP A 82 -3.99 9.87 5.74
C ASP A 82 -4.50 9.69 7.18
N ALA A 83 -3.95 10.47 8.12
CA ALA A 83 -4.32 10.40 9.53
C ALA A 83 -5.78 10.76 9.80
N ASP A 84 -6.40 11.59 8.95
CA ASP A 84 -7.80 12.02 9.03
C ASP A 84 -8.76 11.18 8.18
N TYR A 85 -8.28 10.20 7.41
CA TYR A 85 -9.14 9.28 6.69
C TYR A 85 -9.88 8.34 7.66
N ARG A 86 -11.19 8.20 7.49
CA ARG A 86 -12.04 7.32 8.32
C ARG A 86 -12.82 6.28 7.51
N GLY A 87 -12.58 6.23 6.20
CA GLY A 87 -13.18 5.24 5.32
C GLY A 87 -12.57 3.85 5.48
N GLU A 88 -13.16 2.89 4.80
CA GLU A 88 -12.63 1.52 4.71
C GLU A 88 -11.31 1.51 3.92
N ILE A 89 -10.33 0.79 4.42
CA ILE A 89 -9.11 0.51 3.69
C ILE A 89 -9.45 -0.41 2.51
N GLY A 90 -9.36 0.14 1.29
CA GLY A 90 -9.54 -0.61 0.06
C GLY A 90 -8.21 -0.86 -0.64
N ILE A 91 -8.06 -2.00 -1.28
CA ILE A 91 -6.85 -2.39 -1.98
C ILE A 91 -7.13 -2.44 -3.49
N ILE A 92 -6.47 -1.57 -4.27
CA ILE A 92 -6.59 -1.56 -5.72
C ILE A 92 -5.57 -2.53 -6.32
N LEU A 93 -6.01 -3.77 -6.56
CA LEU A 93 -5.17 -4.78 -7.21
C LEU A 93 -5.21 -4.64 -8.73
N ILE A 94 -4.07 -4.92 -9.37
CA ILE A 94 -3.93 -5.10 -10.81
C ILE A 94 -3.20 -6.40 -11.12
N ASN A 95 -3.64 -7.08 -12.17
CA ASN A 95 -3.01 -8.30 -12.68
C ASN A 95 -2.14 -7.97 -13.89
N LEU A 96 -0.82 -8.01 -13.72
CA LEU A 96 0.17 -7.79 -14.78
C LEU A 96 0.69 -9.12 -15.38
N SER A 97 0.06 -10.25 -15.07
CA SER A 97 0.38 -11.54 -15.66
C SER A 97 -0.49 -11.83 -16.88
N ASN A 98 -0.17 -12.92 -17.59
CA ASN A 98 -0.96 -13.39 -18.75
C ASN A 98 -2.05 -14.38 -18.36
N ASN A 99 -2.25 -14.69 -17.08
CA ASN A 99 -3.21 -15.67 -16.59
C ASN A 99 -4.24 -15.00 -15.69
N ASN A 100 -5.44 -15.56 -15.62
CA ASN A 100 -6.43 -15.17 -14.62
C ASN A 100 -5.89 -15.43 -13.21
N PHE A 101 -6.19 -14.52 -12.30
CA PHE A 101 -5.88 -14.67 -10.89
C PHE A 101 -7.16 -14.65 -10.06
N GLU A 102 -7.40 -15.71 -9.30
CA GLU A 102 -8.53 -15.81 -8.40
C GLU A 102 -8.15 -15.26 -7.03
N ILE A 103 -9.01 -14.39 -6.51
CA ILE A 103 -8.88 -13.81 -5.17
C ILE A 103 -10.01 -14.36 -4.32
N ASN A 104 -9.66 -15.07 -3.25
CA ASN A 104 -10.60 -15.65 -2.31
C ASN A 104 -10.69 -14.82 -1.03
N ASP A 105 -11.81 -14.99 -0.30
CA ASP A 105 -11.96 -14.39 1.03
C ASP A 105 -10.84 -14.86 1.95
N GLY A 106 -10.21 -13.92 2.66
CA GLY A 106 -9.09 -14.20 3.56
C GLY A 106 -7.71 -14.26 2.90
N ASP A 107 -7.61 -14.20 1.58
CA ASP A 107 -6.31 -14.13 0.90
C ASP A 107 -5.51 -12.91 1.37
N ARG A 108 -4.22 -13.10 1.62
CA ARG A 108 -3.30 -12.01 1.94
C ARG A 108 -2.88 -11.30 0.65
N ILE A 109 -3.47 -10.13 0.40
CA ILE A 109 -3.37 -9.40 -0.88
C ILE A 109 -2.44 -8.20 -0.85
N ALA A 110 -2.14 -7.68 0.33
CA ALA A 110 -1.34 -6.47 0.54
C ALA A 110 -0.60 -6.56 1.87
N GLN A 111 0.22 -5.57 2.15
CA GLN A 111 0.76 -5.31 3.49
C GLN A 111 0.57 -3.83 3.86
N LEU A 112 0.31 -3.57 5.14
CA LEU A 112 0.17 -2.24 5.72
C LEU A 112 1.45 -1.89 6.49
N VAL A 113 2.01 -0.72 6.21
CA VAL A 113 3.17 -0.17 6.92
C VAL A 113 2.77 1.16 7.54
N ILE A 114 3.04 1.36 8.83
CA ILE A 114 2.85 2.65 9.49
C ILE A 114 4.14 3.43 9.40
N SER A 115 4.07 4.66 8.91
CA SER A 115 5.22 5.53 8.71
C SER A 115 4.99 6.91 9.33
N LYS A 116 6.03 7.51 9.85
CA LYS A 116 6.03 8.92 10.23
C LYS A 116 6.30 9.77 8.99
N TYR A 117 5.69 10.94 8.90
CA TYR A 117 5.94 11.88 7.80
C TYR A 117 6.20 13.29 8.33
N GLU A 118 6.88 14.08 7.51
CA GLU A 118 7.10 15.50 7.76
C GLU A 118 6.15 16.33 6.89
N ARG A 119 5.54 17.36 7.49
CA ARG A 119 4.79 18.38 6.74
C ARG A 119 5.72 19.54 6.43
N ILE A 120 5.76 19.90 5.15
CA ILE A 120 6.57 21.02 4.68
C ILE A 120 5.69 22.22 4.32
N SER A 121 6.31 23.40 4.24
CA SER A 121 5.75 24.57 3.57
C SER A 121 6.68 24.94 2.42
N TRP A 122 6.08 25.23 1.27
CA TRP A 122 6.85 25.68 0.12
C TRP A 122 7.24 27.14 0.27
N VAL A 123 8.48 27.46 -0.14
CA VAL A 123 8.94 28.83 -0.36
C VAL A 123 9.30 28.93 -1.83
N GLU A 124 8.50 29.70 -2.59
CA GLU A 124 8.79 29.94 -4.00
C GLU A 124 10.01 30.84 -4.14
N VAL A 125 10.93 30.44 -5.00
CA VAL A 125 12.17 31.17 -5.30
C VAL A 125 12.45 31.11 -6.79
N ASP A 126 13.18 32.11 -7.31
CA ASP A 126 13.54 32.16 -8.74
C ASP A 126 14.71 31.21 -9.09
N SER A 127 15.52 30.80 -8.12
CA SER A 127 16.63 29.90 -8.33
C SER A 127 16.91 29.04 -7.09
N LEU A 128 17.46 27.86 -7.32
CA LEU A 128 17.93 26.95 -6.28
C LEU A 128 19.46 27.07 -6.16
N SER A 129 19.99 26.63 -5.01
CA SER A 129 21.43 26.56 -4.79
C SER A 129 22.10 25.60 -5.79
N GLU A 130 23.30 25.97 -6.23
CA GLU A 130 24.12 25.13 -7.10
C GLU A 130 24.68 23.92 -6.36
N THR A 131 24.77 22.79 -7.07
CA THR A 131 25.40 21.56 -6.57
C THR A 131 26.31 20.95 -7.62
N SER A 132 27.26 20.10 -7.24
CA SER A 132 28.11 19.39 -8.18
C SER A 132 27.34 18.45 -9.12
N ARG A 133 26.16 18.01 -8.73
CA ARG A 133 25.26 17.20 -9.56
C ARG A 133 24.45 18.06 -10.55
N GLY A 134 24.11 19.29 -10.18
CA GLY A 134 23.26 20.17 -10.99
C GLY A 134 21.93 19.54 -11.36
N SER A 135 21.58 19.57 -12.63
CA SER A 135 20.35 18.98 -13.20
C SER A 135 20.49 17.52 -13.65
N ASP A 136 21.63 16.89 -13.44
CA ASP A 136 21.90 15.54 -13.90
C ASP A 136 21.02 14.51 -13.22
N GLY A 137 20.37 13.67 -14.03
CA GLY A 137 19.46 12.61 -13.60
C GLY A 137 19.28 11.54 -14.69
N PHE A 138 18.28 10.68 -14.54
CA PHE A 138 17.89 9.67 -15.53
C PHE A 138 19.04 8.76 -16.01
N GLY A 139 19.97 8.41 -15.12
CA GLY A 139 21.11 7.53 -15.43
C GLY A 139 22.37 8.27 -15.88
N SER A 140 22.50 9.59 -15.65
CA SER A 140 23.69 10.39 -15.98
C SER A 140 24.98 9.88 -15.33
N THR A 141 24.91 9.07 -14.28
CA THR A 141 26.06 8.45 -13.59
C THR A 141 26.55 7.16 -14.25
N GLY A 142 25.96 6.76 -15.40
CA GLY A 142 26.34 5.56 -16.15
C GLY A 142 25.74 4.26 -15.58
N LYS A 143 26.02 3.15 -16.24
CA LYS A 143 25.69 1.79 -15.80
C LYS A 143 26.84 1.24 -14.97
#